data_a72a7edb907312ba49d452a2e29e30e2
#
_entry.id   a72a7edb907312ba49d452a2e29e30e2
#
_cell.length_a   1.000
_cell.length_b   1.000
_cell.length_c   1.000
_cell.angle_alpha   90.00
_cell.angle_beta   90.00
_cell.angle_gamma   90.00
#
_symmetry.space_group_name_H-M   'P 1'
#
loop_
_entity.id
_entity.type
_entity.pdbx_description
1 polymer ?
#
loop_
_entity_poly.entity_id
_entity_poly.type
_entity_poly.pdbx_seq_one_letter_code
_entity_poly.pdbx_strand_id
1 'polypeptide(L)'
;VERHLRTLVGLDVEAALFGDRKAEAFAAWRRYVERLAEHRPTVLVFEDLHWADDAAIDFIEHLVAWATDVPLLVLCTARPELLERRPRWGADSRAAHVISLTPLSRSETRDLLDALLQSALLPEETSSALLAAAEGNPLYAEEFVRMLVDRHVLVERGGEWILERAADL
;
A
#
# COMPACT_ATOMS: atom_id res chain seq x y z
N VAL A 1 -27.89 -4.55 -8.03
CA VAL A 1 -26.65 -4.18 -7.29
C VAL A 1 -26.36 -5.23 -6.22
N GLU A 2 -27.24 -5.49 -5.25
CA GLU A 2 -27.00 -6.42 -4.14
C GLU A 2 -26.57 -7.83 -4.61
N ARG A 3 -27.24 -8.41 -5.63
CA ARG A 3 -26.93 -9.74 -6.16
C ARG A 3 -25.49 -9.82 -6.72
N HIS A 4 -25.02 -8.77 -7.39
CA HIS A 4 -23.65 -8.73 -7.97
C HIS A 4 -22.59 -8.43 -6.91
N LEU A 5 -22.95 -7.72 -5.83
CA LEU A 5 -22.08 -7.49 -4.68
C LEU A 5 -21.75 -8.81 -3.96
N ARG A 6 -22.73 -9.67 -3.78
CA ARG A 6 -22.57 -10.97 -3.10
C ARG A 6 -21.60 -11.89 -3.84
N THR A 7 -21.64 -11.89 -5.18
CA THR A 7 -20.74 -12.71 -6.01
C THR A 7 -19.27 -12.27 -5.87
N LEU A 8 -19.00 -10.95 -5.83
CA LEU A 8 -17.63 -10.43 -5.74
C LEU A 8 -16.98 -10.61 -4.36
N VAL A 9 -17.78 -10.70 -3.29
CA VAL A 9 -17.27 -11.03 -1.94
C VAL A 9 -17.29 -12.54 -1.67
N GLY A 10 -17.43 -13.37 -2.71
CA GLY A 10 -17.37 -14.83 -2.58
C GLY A 10 -18.57 -15.49 -1.89
N LEU A 11 -19.68 -14.79 -1.75
CA LEU A 11 -20.87 -15.31 -1.08
C LEU A 11 -21.79 -16.14 -2.00
N ASP A 12 -21.57 -16.07 -3.33
CA ASP A 12 -22.27 -16.88 -4.34
C ASP A 12 -21.24 -17.51 -5.29
N VAL A 13 -20.86 -18.75 -5.02
CA VAL A 13 -19.77 -19.48 -5.74
C VAL A 13 -20.19 -20.02 -7.10
N GLU A 14 -21.47 -19.97 -7.49
CA GLU A 14 -21.98 -20.67 -8.69
C GLU A 14 -22.18 -19.82 -9.95
N ALA A 15 -21.87 -18.54 -9.94
CA ALA A 15 -22.00 -17.71 -11.14
C ALA A 15 -20.67 -17.52 -11.85
N ALA A 16 -20.27 -18.48 -12.67
CA ALA A 16 -19.22 -18.27 -13.66
C ALA A 16 -19.53 -17.00 -14.47
N LEU A 17 -18.74 -15.95 -14.25
CA LEU A 17 -18.86 -14.66 -14.94
C LEU A 17 -18.30 -14.83 -16.37
N PHE A 18 -19.09 -15.33 -17.30
CA PHE A 18 -18.73 -15.42 -18.70
C PHE A 18 -19.43 -14.32 -19.50
N GLY A 19 -18.67 -13.60 -20.32
CA GLY A 19 -19.19 -12.65 -21.31
C GLY A 19 -20.02 -11.50 -20.73
N ASP A 20 -21.26 -11.35 -21.18
CA ASP A 20 -22.16 -10.24 -20.85
C ASP A 20 -22.38 -10.02 -19.33
N ARG A 21 -22.34 -11.10 -18.54
CA ARG A 21 -22.53 -11.01 -17.07
C ARG A 21 -21.37 -10.33 -16.38
N LYS A 22 -20.13 -10.48 -16.87
CA LYS A 22 -18.96 -9.78 -16.32
C LYS A 22 -19.10 -8.27 -16.54
N ALA A 23 -19.47 -7.87 -17.75
CA ALA A 23 -19.69 -6.47 -18.10
C ALA A 23 -20.82 -5.85 -17.28
N GLU A 24 -21.92 -6.57 -17.08
CA GLU A 24 -23.05 -6.13 -16.24
C GLU A 24 -22.62 -5.96 -14.76
N ALA A 25 -21.83 -6.90 -14.24
CA ALA A 25 -21.32 -6.83 -12.87
C ALA A 25 -20.39 -5.62 -12.70
N PHE A 26 -19.47 -5.41 -13.63
CA PHE A 26 -18.56 -4.26 -13.61
C PHE A 26 -19.33 -2.93 -13.70
N ALA A 27 -20.32 -2.83 -14.57
CA ALA A 27 -21.16 -1.65 -14.68
C ALA A 27 -22.01 -1.42 -13.41
N ALA A 28 -22.47 -2.47 -12.74
CA ALA A 28 -23.23 -2.36 -11.49
C ALA A 28 -22.35 -1.86 -10.34
N TRP A 29 -21.11 -2.39 -10.20
CA TRP A 29 -20.14 -1.97 -9.22
C TRP A 29 -19.67 -0.53 -9.46
N ARG A 30 -19.35 -0.18 -10.71
CA ARG A 30 -18.98 1.18 -11.07
C ARG A 30 -20.07 2.17 -10.66
N ARG A 31 -21.33 1.91 -11.02
CA ARG A 31 -22.46 2.77 -10.63
C ARG A 31 -22.63 2.90 -9.12
N TYR A 32 -22.34 1.86 -8.37
CA TYR A 32 -22.38 1.92 -6.91
C TYR A 32 -21.29 2.86 -6.38
N VAL A 33 -20.07 2.74 -6.88
CA VAL A 33 -18.93 3.61 -6.50
C VAL A 33 -19.19 5.05 -6.91
N GLU A 34 -19.67 5.29 -8.13
CA GLU A 34 -20.04 6.62 -8.62
C GLU A 34 -21.05 7.29 -7.68
N ARG A 35 -22.09 6.57 -7.29
CA ARG A 35 -23.10 7.09 -6.35
C ARG A 35 -22.53 7.40 -4.97
N LEU A 36 -21.58 6.62 -4.48
CA LEU A 36 -20.88 6.97 -3.23
C LEU A 36 -20.09 8.27 -3.41
N ALA A 37 -19.38 8.40 -4.52
CA ALA A 37 -18.57 9.57 -4.82
C ALA A 37 -19.41 10.83 -5.08
N GLU A 38 -20.60 10.73 -5.68
CA GLU A 38 -21.54 11.85 -5.84
C GLU A 38 -21.92 12.50 -4.50
N HIS A 39 -21.98 11.72 -3.41
CA HIS A 39 -22.37 12.25 -2.09
C HIS A 39 -21.18 12.88 -1.35
N ARG A 40 -19.99 12.39 -1.56
CA ARG A 40 -18.74 12.88 -0.93
C ARG A 40 -17.52 12.38 -1.70
N PRO A 41 -16.41 13.15 -1.71
CA PRO A 41 -15.15 12.68 -2.27
C PRO A 41 -14.79 11.30 -1.69
N THR A 42 -14.50 10.36 -2.58
CA THR A 42 -14.27 8.96 -2.22
C THR A 42 -12.88 8.52 -2.65
N VAL A 43 -12.18 7.83 -1.77
CA VAL A 43 -10.90 7.17 -2.06
C VAL A 43 -11.11 5.67 -1.96
N LEU A 44 -10.77 4.95 -3.02
CA LEU A 44 -10.69 3.50 -3.02
C LEU A 44 -9.23 3.09 -3.00
N VAL A 45 -8.87 2.23 -2.06
CA VAL A 45 -7.52 1.70 -1.94
C VAL A 45 -7.54 0.21 -2.24
N PHE A 46 -6.72 -0.21 -3.19
CA PHE A 46 -6.50 -1.61 -3.53
C PHE A 46 -5.03 -1.94 -3.27
N GLU A 47 -4.79 -2.75 -2.27
CA GLU A 47 -3.44 -3.11 -1.86
C GLU A 47 -3.04 -4.46 -2.45
N ASP A 48 -1.73 -4.62 -2.67
CA ASP A 48 -1.12 -5.88 -3.10
C ASP A 48 -1.68 -6.48 -4.40
N LEU A 49 -1.97 -5.64 -5.38
CA LEU A 49 -2.55 -6.06 -6.67
C LEU A 49 -1.75 -7.13 -7.42
N HIS A 50 -0.49 -7.34 -7.09
CA HIS A 50 0.30 -8.43 -7.66
C HIS A 50 -0.24 -9.82 -7.28
N TRP A 51 -1.05 -9.93 -6.21
CA TRP A 51 -1.78 -11.14 -5.82
C TRP A 51 -3.21 -11.22 -6.39
N ALA A 52 -3.72 -10.12 -6.94
CA ALA A 52 -5.07 -10.07 -7.48
C ALA A 52 -5.23 -10.97 -8.71
N ASP A 53 -6.42 -11.52 -8.88
CA ASP A 53 -6.79 -12.20 -10.12
C ASP A 53 -7.02 -11.22 -11.27
N ASP A 54 -7.07 -11.73 -12.49
CA ASP A 54 -7.26 -10.91 -13.68
C ASP A 54 -8.62 -10.21 -13.70
N ALA A 55 -9.64 -10.78 -13.07
CA ALA A 55 -10.97 -10.16 -13.04
C ALA A 55 -10.98 -8.91 -12.15
N ALA A 56 -10.28 -8.94 -11.01
CA ALA A 56 -10.13 -7.77 -10.13
C ALA A 56 -9.33 -6.65 -10.83
N ILE A 57 -8.25 -7.01 -11.51
CA ILE A 57 -7.43 -6.06 -12.28
C ILE A 57 -8.26 -5.41 -13.40
N ASP A 58 -8.98 -6.22 -14.21
CA ASP A 58 -9.86 -5.74 -15.27
C ASP A 58 -10.98 -4.85 -14.73
N PHE A 59 -11.50 -5.13 -13.52
CA PHE A 59 -12.49 -4.27 -12.89
C PHE A 59 -11.93 -2.89 -12.54
N ILE A 60 -10.73 -2.83 -11.99
CA ILE A 60 -10.08 -1.55 -11.64
C ILE A 60 -9.82 -0.74 -12.91
N GLU A 61 -9.33 -1.36 -13.99
CA GLU A 61 -9.17 -0.72 -15.29
C GLU A 61 -10.52 -0.18 -15.82
N HIS A 62 -11.57 -0.98 -15.73
CA HIS A 62 -12.93 -0.58 -16.11
C HIS A 62 -13.41 0.62 -15.27
N LEU A 63 -13.19 0.59 -13.95
CA LEU A 63 -13.60 1.66 -13.06
C LEU A 63 -12.91 2.97 -13.42
N VAL A 64 -11.60 2.95 -13.60
CA VAL A 64 -10.80 4.14 -13.94
C VAL A 64 -11.14 4.67 -15.34
N ALA A 65 -11.46 3.79 -16.28
CA ALA A 65 -11.80 4.20 -17.64
C ALA A 65 -13.19 4.84 -17.78
N TRP A 66 -14.14 4.44 -16.92
CA TRP A 66 -15.55 4.78 -17.11
C TRP A 66 -16.17 5.61 -15.97
N ALA A 67 -15.57 5.68 -14.80
CA ALA A 67 -16.03 6.57 -13.73
C ALA A 67 -15.54 8.00 -14.00
N THR A 68 -16.37 8.78 -14.65
CA THR A 68 -16.08 10.18 -15.01
C THR A 68 -16.95 11.13 -14.22
N ASP A 69 -16.50 12.39 -14.09
CA ASP A 69 -17.25 13.49 -13.49
C ASP A 69 -17.68 13.28 -12.03
N VAL A 70 -16.98 12.40 -11.30
CA VAL A 70 -17.19 12.18 -9.87
C VAL A 70 -15.86 12.32 -9.11
N PRO A 71 -15.89 12.85 -7.87
CA PRO A 71 -14.68 13.01 -7.05
C PRO A 71 -14.22 11.65 -6.48
N LEU A 72 -13.66 10.82 -7.35
CA LEU A 72 -13.15 9.49 -7.03
C LEU A 72 -11.63 9.43 -7.26
N LEU A 73 -10.90 9.02 -6.23
CA LEU A 73 -9.51 8.64 -6.32
C LEU A 73 -9.37 7.12 -6.15
N VAL A 74 -8.69 6.46 -7.07
CA VAL A 74 -8.33 5.05 -6.96
C VAL A 74 -6.83 4.97 -6.71
N LEU A 75 -6.44 4.45 -5.55
CA LEU A 75 -5.05 4.23 -5.17
C LEU A 75 -4.76 2.74 -5.18
N CYS A 76 -3.71 2.35 -5.90
CA CYS A 76 -3.32 0.95 -6.01
C CYS A 76 -1.86 0.78 -5.55
N THR A 77 -1.60 -0.24 -4.74
CA THR A 77 -0.23 -0.67 -4.45
C THR A 77 0.04 -2.03 -5.10
N ALA A 78 1.22 -2.18 -5.66
CA ALA A 78 1.66 -3.43 -6.28
C ALA A 78 3.18 -3.54 -6.28
N ARG A 79 3.67 -4.76 -6.39
CA ARG A 79 5.08 -5.02 -6.70
C ARG A 79 5.29 -5.00 -8.22
N PRO A 80 6.56 -4.89 -8.68
CA PRO A 80 6.89 -4.88 -10.12
C PRO A 80 6.36 -6.07 -10.90
N GLU A 81 6.12 -7.22 -10.27
CA GLU A 81 5.56 -8.43 -10.88
C GLU A 81 4.18 -8.20 -11.52
N LEU A 82 3.42 -7.21 -11.05
CA LEU A 82 2.18 -6.81 -11.71
C LEU A 82 2.45 -6.32 -13.14
N LEU A 83 3.53 -5.53 -13.33
CA LEU A 83 3.89 -5.00 -14.65
C LEU A 83 4.45 -6.08 -15.59
N GLU A 84 5.00 -7.17 -15.06
CA GLU A 84 5.37 -8.34 -15.86
C GLU A 84 4.13 -9.04 -16.43
N ARG A 85 3.06 -9.16 -15.62
CA ARG A 85 1.77 -9.74 -16.05
C ARG A 85 0.94 -8.77 -16.89
N ARG A 86 1.01 -7.49 -16.62
CA ARG A 86 0.22 -6.41 -17.22
C ARG A 86 1.13 -5.23 -17.61
N PRO A 87 1.94 -5.37 -18.68
CA PRO A 87 2.96 -4.36 -19.04
C PRO A 87 2.38 -2.98 -19.36
N ARG A 88 1.10 -2.90 -19.66
CA ARG A 88 0.40 -1.65 -19.98
C ARG A 88 -0.44 -1.10 -18.84
N TRP A 89 -0.38 -1.71 -17.67
CA TRP A 89 -1.10 -1.24 -16.48
C TRP A 89 -0.80 0.24 -16.19
N GLY A 90 -1.86 1.04 -16.15
CA GLY A 90 -1.76 2.49 -15.92
C GLY A 90 -1.19 3.32 -17.07
N ALA A 91 -0.61 2.72 -18.11
CA ALA A 91 0.03 3.46 -19.21
C ALA A 91 -0.98 4.03 -20.22
N ASP A 92 -2.13 3.40 -20.38
CA ASP A 92 -3.13 3.77 -21.40
C ASP A 92 -4.14 4.81 -20.91
N SER A 93 -4.13 5.16 -19.63
CA SER A 93 -5.06 6.14 -19.06
C SER A 93 -4.40 7.48 -18.79
N ARG A 94 -4.96 8.56 -19.32
CA ARG A 94 -4.51 9.92 -19.02
C ARG A 94 -4.76 10.32 -17.55
N ALA A 95 -5.64 9.61 -16.87
CA ALA A 95 -5.99 9.85 -15.47
C ALA A 95 -5.15 8.99 -14.51
N ALA A 96 -4.27 8.12 -15.01
CA ALA A 96 -3.44 7.28 -14.18
C ALA A 96 -2.01 7.85 -14.05
N HIS A 97 -1.49 7.79 -12.84
CA HIS A 97 -0.10 8.16 -12.53
C HIS A 97 0.57 6.99 -11.82
N VAL A 98 1.71 6.58 -12.34
CA VAL A 98 2.53 5.53 -11.72
C VAL A 98 3.67 6.19 -10.94
N ILE A 99 3.75 5.85 -9.66
CA ILE A 99 4.83 6.28 -8.77
C ILE A 99 5.66 5.05 -8.44
N SER A 100 6.90 5.02 -8.91
CA SER A 100 7.85 3.96 -8.57
C SER A 100 8.61 4.34 -7.30
N LEU A 101 8.43 3.55 -6.24
CA LEU A 101 9.17 3.72 -5.00
C LEU A 101 10.54 3.06 -5.15
N THR A 102 11.59 3.81 -4.87
CA THR A 102 12.96 3.32 -4.77
C THR A 102 13.35 3.15 -3.31
N PRO A 103 14.34 2.30 -3.00
CA PRO A 103 14.90 2.26 -1.65
C PRO A 103 15.34 3.66 -1.20
N LEU A 104 15.18 3.94 0.08
CA LEU A 104 15.67 5.17 0.68
C LEU A 104 17.19 5.27 0.55
N SER A 105 17.70 6.46 0.29
CA SER A 105 19.14 6.74 0.38
C SER A 105 19.61 6.59 1.84
N ARG A 106 20.92 6.50 2.04
CA ARG A 106 21.49 6.43 3.39
C ARG A 106 21.12 7.64 4.26
N SER A 107 21.02 8.83 3.68
CA SER A 107 20.57 10.03 4.40
C SER A 107 19.09 9.94 4.77
N GLU A 108 18.20 9.55 3.86
CA GLU A 108 16.78 9.41 4.11
C GLU A 108 16.49 8.30 5.15
N THR A 109 17.24 7.20 5.11
CA THR A 109 17.13 6.15 6.14
C THR A 109 17.59 6.67 7.50
N ARG A 110 18.62 7.52 7.56
CA ARG A 110 19.06 8.19 8.80
C ARG A 110 17.97 9.13 9.32
N ASP A 111 17.41 9.97 8.46
CA ASP A 111 16.34 10.90 8.82
C ASP A 111 15.10 10.16 9.37
N LEU A 112 14.77 9.01 8.76
CA LEU A 112 13.70 8.13 9.26
C LEU A 112 14.01 7.60 10.65
N LEU A 113 15.22 7.09 10.87
CA LEU A 113 15.64 6.59 12.17
C LEU A 113 15.61 7.68 13.24
N ASP A 114 16.13 8.86 12.93
CA ASP A 114 16.13 10.01 13.83
C ASP A 114 14.69 10.41 14.19
N ALA A 115 13.76 10.36 13.23
CA ALA A 115 12.35 10.61 13.46
C ALA A 115 11.68 9.53 14.33
N LEU A 116 12.01 8.25 14.13
CA LEU A 116 11.47 7.13 14.92
C LEU A 116 12.03 7.13 16.36
N LEU A 117 13.30 7.47 16.52
CA LEU A 117 14.00 7.51 17.80
C LEU A 117 13.74 8.81 18.56
N GLN A 118 13.20 9.83 17.89
CA GLN A 118 12.95 11.18 18.43
C GLN A 118 14.23 11.83 18.97
N SER A 119 14.53 11.67 20.26
CA SER A 119 15.71 12.26 20.92
C SER A 119 16.74 11.22 21.35
N ALA A 120 16.48 9.92 21.18
CA ALA A 120 17.43 8.88 21.57
C ALA A 120 18.60 8.81 20.58
N LEU A 121 19.80 9.05 21.07
CA LEU A 121 21.02 8.94 20.29
C LEU A 121 21.54 7.50 20.31
N LEU A 122 21.56 6.85 19.15
CA LEU A 122 22.23 5.58 19.00
C LEU A 122 23.75 5.80 18.87
N PRO A 123 24.58 4.90 19.44
CA PRO A 123 26.00 4.87 19.15
C PRO A 123 26.24 4.82 17.65
N GLU A 124 27.27 5.52 17.15
CA GLU A 124 27.55 5.62 15.70
C GLU A 124 27.78 4.24 15.05
N GLU A 125 28.40 3.31 15.79
CA GLU A 125 28.60 1.93 15.32
C GLU A 125 27.26 1.21 15.10
N THR A 126 26.34 1.32 16.06
CA THR A 126 24.99 0.75 15.97
C THR A 126 24.19 1.38 14.85
N SER A 127 24.22 2.72 14.75
CA SER A 127 23.55 3.47 13.69
C SER A 127 24.07 3.07 12.30
N SER A 128 25.39 2.96 12.14
CA SER A 128 26.02 2.57 10.88
C SER A 128 25.70 1.12 10.48
N ALA A 129 25.71 0.19 11.44
CA ALA A 129 25.34 -1.21 11.21
C ALA A 129 23.88 -1.33 10.77
N LEU A 130 23.00 -0.57 11.42
CA LEU A 130 21.57 -0.55 11.11
C LEU A 130 21.31 0.02 9.71
N LEU A 131 21.93 1.16 9.38
CA LEU A 131 21.82 1.77 8.05
C LEU A 131 22.30 0.81 6.95
N ALA A 132 23.35 0.01 7.24
CA ALA A 132 23.82 -1.01 6.30
C ALA A 132 22.83 -2.18 6.17
N ALA A 133 22.23 -2.65 7.29
CA ALA A 133 21.31 -3.77 7.29
C ALA A 133 19.92 -3.41 6.69
N ALA A 134 19.49 -2.16 6.84
CA ALA A 134 18.21 -1.70 6.30
C ALA A 134 18.21 -1.62 4.77
N GLU A 135 19.35 -1.44 4.12
CA GLU A 135 19.49 -1.33 2.65
C GLU A 135 18.50 -0.36 2.01
N GLY A 136 18.08 0.67 2.75
CA GLY A 136 17.09 1.65 2.32
C GLY A 136 15.62 1.18 2.41
N ASN A 137 15.36 0.03 3.01
CA ASN A 137 13.98 -0.43 3.25
C ASN A 137 13.45 0.15 4.57
N PRO A 138 12.41 1.03 4.54
CA PRO A 138 11.84 1.65 5.74
C PRO A 138 11.35 0.63 6.77
N LEU A 139 10.77 -0.49 6.31
CA LEU A 139 10.24 -1.53 7.19
C LEU A 139 11.33 -2.12 8.10
N TYR A 140 12.54 -2.34 7.57
CA TYR A 140 13.64 -2.82 8.41
C TYR A 140 14.07 -1.81 9.47
N ALA A 141 14.04 -0.52 9.14
CA ALA A 141 14.33 0.53 10.11
C ALA A 141 13.29 0.56 11.25
N GLU A 142 12.01 0.46 10.90
CA GLU A 142 10.90 0.41 11.87
C GLU A 142 10.96 -0.85 12.75
N GLU A 143 11.15 -2.03 12.16
CA GLU A 143 11.24 -3.30 12.89
C GLU A 143 12.47 -3.35 13.80
N PHE A 144 13.56 -2.70 13.40
CA PHE A 144 14.73 -2.59 14.26
C PHE A 144 14.44 -1.73 15.49
N VAL A 145 13.82 -0.56 15.33
CA VAL A 145 13.43 0.28 16.48
C VAL A 145 12.46 -0.49 17.37
N ARG A 146 11.49 -1.19 16.81
CA ARG A 146 10.57 -2.06 17.57
C ARG A 146 11.32 -3.12 18.36
N MET A 147 12.29 -3.79 17.74
CA MET A 147 13.14 -4.79 18.43
C MET A 147 13.90 -4.18 19.61
N LEU A 148 14.42 -2.95 19.49
CA LEU A 148 15.10 -2.28 20.60
C LEU A 148 14.13 -2.01 21.76
N VAL A 149 12.89 -1.63 21.47
CA VAL A 149 11.84 -1.44 22.47
C VAL A 149 11.48 -2.77 23.16
N ASP A 150 11.25 -3.83 22.38
CA ASP A 150 10.88 -5.15 22.91
C ASP A 150 11.97 -5.75 23.79
N ARG A 151 13.23 -5.48 23.47
CA ARG A 151 14.38 -5.92 24.28
C ARG A 151 14.71 -5.01 25.46
N HIS A 152 13.93 -3.97 25.69
CA HIS A 152 14.14 -2.97 26.75
C HIS A 152 15.52 -2.27 26.65
N VAL A 153 16.06 -2.20 25.44
CA VAL A 153 17.27 -1.42 25.13
C VAL A 153 16.90 0.05 24.95
N LEU A 154 15.74 0.27 24.32
CA LEU A 154 15.12 1.58 24.15
C LEU A 154 13.86 1.64 25.02
N VAL A 155 13.79 2.60 25.94
CA VAL A 155 12.65 2.78 26.85
C VAL A 155 12.15 4.22 26.80
N GLU A 156 10.84 4.39 26.92
CA GLU A 156 10.21 5.72 27.01
C GLU A 156 10.16 6.18 28.46
N ARG A 157 10.71 7.36 28.73
CA ARG A 157 10.61 8.04 30.03
C ARG A 157 10.25 9.51 29.83
N GLY A 158 9.10 9.88 30.34
CA GLY A 158 8.66 11.28 30.32
C GLY A 158 8.36 11.81 28.91
N GLY A 159 8.03 10.94 27.94
CA GLY A 159 7.77 11.27 26.54
C GLY A 159 9.02 11.31 25.65
N GLU A 160 10.17 10.89 26.19
CA GLU A 160 11.43 10.79 25.45
C GLU A 160 11.94 9.35 25.44
N TRP A 161 12.50 8.94 24.30
CA TRP A 161 13.17 7.65 24.17
C TRP A 161 14.60 7.72 24.73
N ILE A 162 14.95 6.79 25.62
CA ILE A 162 16.26 6.72 26.26
C ILE A 162 16.86 5.34 25.99
N LEU A 163 18.12 5.32 25.60
CA LEU A 163 18.91 4.09 25.49
C LEU A 163 19.40 3.66 26.90
N GLU A 164 18.81 2.58 27.47
CA GLU A 164 19.18 2.10 28.82
C GLU A 164 20.39 1.16 28.83
N ARG A 165 20.68 0.52 27.70
CA ARG A 165 21.77 -0.46 27.63
C ARG A 165 22.53 -0.30 26.31
N ALA A 166 23.85 -0.31 26.37
CA ALA A 166 24.64 -0.47 25.15
C ALA A 166 24.23 -1.79 24.50
N ALA A 167 23.66 -1.71 23.30
CA ALA A 167 23.22 -2.89 22.59
C ALA A 167 24.44 -3.66 22.11
N ASP A 168 24.74 -4.79 22.73
CA ASP A 168 25.51 -5.86 22.10
C ASP A 168 24.59 -6.45 21.00
N LEU A 169 24.64 -5.88 19.81
CA LEU A 169 23.87 -6.27 18.62
C LEU A 169 24.68 -7.17 17.72
#